data_6ed582e86cad1fa2f29a602ee3d1ca45
#
_entry.id   6ed582e86cad1fa2f29a602ee3d1ca45
#
_cell.length_a   1.000
_cell.length_b   1.000
_cell.length_c   1.000
_cell.angle_alpha   90.00
_cell.angle_beta   90.00
_cell.angle_gamma   90.00
#
_symmetry.space_group_name_H-M   'P 1'
#
loop_
_entity.id
_entity.type
_entity.pdbx_description
1 polymer ?
#
loop_
_entity_poly.entity_id
_entity_poly.type
_entity_poly.pdbx_seq_one_letter_code
_entity_poly.pdbx_strand_id
1 'polypeptide(L)'
;MSVALATQLREGTKKSHTMAENTGFVSCFLKGVVDKLSYRKLVADLFFVYEAMEEEMHRLKDHPVLAPIAFEQLDRVTALEEDLAFYFGPEWRQQIEASPAATEYVARIREVAQTSPELLVGHHYTRYLGDLSGGQILKNIAQKAMNNPTDDGLHFYVFPEIADEKAFKTTYRSAMDALPIDQPMACLLYTSPSPRDCRL
;
A
#
# COMPACT_ATOMS: atom_id res chain seq x y z
N MET A 1 -5.39 -9.24 29.20
CA MET A 1 -4.87 -9.74 27.91
C MET A 1 -4.81 -8.52 26.99
N SER A 2 -3.66 -8.20 26.42
CA SER A 2 -3.57 -7.13 25.42
C SER A 2 -4.36 -7.54 24.17
N VAL A 3 -5.02 -6.58 23.54
CA VAL A 3 -5.68 -6.82 22.25
C VAL A 3 -4.62 -7.06 21.18
N ALA A 4 -4.83 -8.03 20.28
CA ALA A 4 -3.93 -8.35 19.19
C ALA A 4 -3.62 -7.12 18.32
N LEU A 5 -2.36 -6.93 17.88
CA LEU A 5 -1.90 -5.73 17.17
C LEU A 5 -2.67 -5.50 15.88
N ALA A 6 -2.90 -6.56 15.09
CA ALA A 6 -3.67 -6.46 13.85
C ALA A 6 -5.10 -5.95 14.09
N THR A 7 -5.71 -6.33 15.23
CA THR A 7 -7.02 -5.82 15.62
C THR A 7 -6.96 -4.35 16.03
N GLN A 8 -5.94 -3.94 16.79
CA GLN A 8 -5.75 -2.54 17.18
C GLN A 8 -5.56 -1.64 15.95
N LEU A 9 -4.74 -2.06 14.99
CA LEU A 9 -4.53 -1.33 13.73
C LEU A 9 -5.84 -1.21 12.95
N ARG A 10 -6.58 -2.31 12.79
CA ARG A 10 -7.87 -2.29 12.09
C ARG A 10 -8.86 -1.30 12.70
N GLU A 11 -9.00 -1.34 14.01
CA GLU A 11 -9.96 -0.46 14.70
C GLU A 11 -9.48 1.00 14.72
N GLY A 12 -8.18 1.22 14.96
CA GLY A 12 -7.59 2.55 15.02
C GLY A 12 -7.55 3.29 13.68
N THR A 13 -7.44 2.57 12.55
CA THR A 13 -7.39 3.17 11.21
C THR A 13 -8.76 3.37 10.56
N LYS A 14 -9.86 2.91 11.14
CA LYS A 14 -11.23 3.03 10.56
C LYS A 14 -11.58 4.45 10.13
N LYS A 15 -11.31 5.44 10.98
CA LYS A 15 -11.62 6.83 10.69
C LYS A 15 -10.81 7.35 9.49
N SER A 16 -9.52 7.07 9.47
CA SER A 16 -8.63 7.46 8.37
C SER A 16 -9.03 6.77 7.07
N HIS A 17 -9.40 5.49 7.12
CA HIS A 17 -9.91 4.74 5.97
C HIS A 17 -11.17 5.38 5.38
N THR A 18 -12.17 5.69 6.22
CA THR A 18 -13.38 6.39 5.78
C THR A 18 -13.08 7.79 5.21
N MET A 19 -12.12 8.50 5.79
CA MET A 19 -11.69 9.80 5.25
C MET A 19 -11.05 9.65 3.86
N ALA A 20 -10.20 8.64 3.66
CA ALA A 20 -9.57 8.37 2.37
C ALA A 20 -10.62 8.02 1.29
N GLU A 21 -11.59 7.15 1.61
CA GLU A 21 -12.68 6.79 0.69
C GLU A 21 -13.53 7.99 0.25
N ASN A 22 -13.64 9.02 1.10
CA ASN A 22 -14.40 10.24 0.83
C ASN A 22 -13.58 11.33 0.13
N THR A 23 -12.31 11.10 -0.22
CA THR A 23 -11.55 12.02 -1.06
C THR A 23 -12.12 12.05 -2.48
N GLY A 24 -11.96 13.17 -3.18
CA GLY A 24 -12.58 13.38 -4.48
C GLY A 24 -12.27 12.27 -5.48
N PHE A 25 -10.99 11.92 -5.65
CA PHE A 25 -10.56 10.89 -6.59
C PHE A 25 -11.07 9.50 -6.18
N VAL A 26 -10.82 9.08 -4.94
CA VAL A 26 -11.22 7.73 -4.45
C VAL A 26 -12.73 7.57 -4.50
N SER A 27 -13.50 8.58 -4.10
CA SER A 27 -14.95 8.55 -4.18
C SER A 27 -15.46 8.40 -5.62
N CYS A 28 -14.84 9.09 -6.59
CA CYS A 28 -15.16 8.92 -8.02
C CYS A 28 -14.75 7.52 -8.51
N PHE A 29 -13.57 7.05 -8.12
CA PHE A 29 -13.10 5.72 -8.49
C PHE A 29 -14.06 4.63 -8.01
N LEU A 30 -14.45 4.64 -6.73
CA LEU A 30 -15.39 3.68 -6.15
C LEU A 30 -16.78 3.70 -6.84
N LYS A 31 -17.16 4.83 -7.42
CA LYS A 31 -18.39 4.95 -8.25
C LYS A 31 -18.20 4.52 -9.70
N GLY A 32 -17.01 4.04 -10.07
CA GLY A 32 -16.70 3.65 -11.45
C GLY A 32 -16.50 4.84 -12.40
N VAL A 33 -16.19 6.01 -11.85
CA VAL A 33 -15.89 7.22 -12.62
C VAL A 33 -14.38 7.46 -12.56
N VAL A 34 -13.65 6.73 -13.37
CA VAL A 34 -12.20 6.86 -13.53
C VAL A 34 -11.83 6.69 -15.00
N ASP A 35 -10.97 7.55 -15.52
CA ASP A 35 -10.42 7.46 -16.87
C ASP A 35 -8.94 7.02 -16.82
N LYS A 36 -8.42 6.57 -17.98
CA LYS A 36 -7.04 6.10 -18.11
C LYS A 36 -5.99 7.16 -17.75
N LEU A 37 -6.27 8.44 -18.01
CA LEU A 37 -5.32 9.53 -17.72
C LEU A 37 -5.21 9.80 -16.22
N SER A 38 -6.33 9.76 -15.51
CA SER A 38 -6.35 9.90 -14.05
C SER A 38 -5.77 8.65 -13.38
N TYR A 39 -6.11 7.46 -13.88
CA TYR A 39 -5.64 6.21 -13.31
C TYR A 39 -4.11 6.04 -13.44
N ARG A 40 -3.53 6.31 -14.62
CA ARG A 40 -2.08 6.21 -14.81
C ARG A 40 -1.26 7.14 -13.89
N LYS A 41 -1.83 8.29 -13.47
CA LYS A 41 -1.20 9.17 -12.49
C LYS A 41 -1.19 8.54 -11.10
N LEU A 42 -2.29 7.87 -10.73
CA LEU A 42 -2.31 7.08 -9.49
C LEU A 42 -1.26 5.97 -9.52
N VAL A 43 -1.13 5.25 -10.64
CA VAL A 43 -0.12 4.19 -10.80
C VAL A 43 1.30 4.75 -10.65
N ALA A 44 1.56 5.95 -11.21
CA ALA A 44 2.84 6.63 -11.05
C ALA A 44 3.13 6.99 -9.58
N ASP A 45 2.15 7.56 -8.86
CA ASP A 45 2.31 7.87 -7.44
C ASP A 45 2.51 6.61 -6.59
N LEU A 46 1.77 5.54 -6.89
CA LEU A 46 1.95 4.25 -6.21
C LEU A 46 3.36 3.70 -6.43
N PHE A 47 3.90 3.80 -7.66
CA PHE A 47 5.26 3.35 -7.95
C PHE A 47 6.29 3.99 -7.02
N PHE A 48 6.31 5.30 -6.89
CA PHE A 48 7.26 5.99 -6.01
C PHE A 48 7.10 5.60 -4.53
N VAL A 49 5.85 5.39 -4.09
CA VAL A 49 5.56 5.00 -2.71
C VAL A 49 6.03 3.57 -2.43
N TYR A 50 5.73 2.62 -3.32
CA TYR A 50 6.11 1.22 -3.14
C TYR A 50 7.61 1.01 -3.35
N GLU A 51 8.24 1.70 -4.30
CA GLU A 51 9.70 1.71 -4.48
C GLU A 51 10.39 2.12 -3.17
N ALA A 52 9.98 3.23 -2.55
CA ALA A 52 10.56 3.67 -1.28
C ALA A 52 10.27 2.68 -0.13
N MET A 53 9.06 2.10 -0.08
CA MET A 53 8.70 1.13 0.96
C MET A 53 9.53 -0.16 0.84
N GLU A 54 9.62 -0.72 -0.35
CA GLU A 54 10.36 -1.95 -0.61
C GLU A 54 11.87 -1.76 -0.42
N GLU A 55 12.44 -0.65 -0.89
CA GLU A 55 13.85 -0.29 -0.62
C GLU A 55 14.15 -0.27 0.88
N GLU A 56 13.31 0.39 1.68
CA GLU A 56 13.54 0.50 3.12
C GLU A 56 13.27 -0.83 3.84
N MET A 57 12.26 -1.60 3.46
CA MET A 57 11.99 -2.93 4.01
C MET A 57 13.14 -3.90 3.69
N HIS A 58 13.68 -3.89 2.46
CA HIS A 58 14.84 -4.71 2.08
C HIS A 58 16.11 -4.28 2.81
N ARG A 59 16.35 -2.97 2.98
CA ARG A 59 17.48 -2.46 3.77
C ARG A 59 17.42 -2.90 5.23
N LEU A 60 16.21 -2.99 5.77
CA LEU A 60 15.93 -3.33 7.17
C LEU A 60 15.49 -4.80 7.36
N LYS A 61 15.80 -5.69 6.41
CA LYS A 61 15.37 -7.09 6.41
C LYS A 61 15.73 -7.89 7.67
N ASP A 62 16.80 -7.48 8.37
CA ASP A 62 17.26 -8.12 9.60
C ASP A 62 16.75 -7.41 10.87
N HIS A 63 15.92 -6.37 10.71
CA HIS A 63 15.37 -5.64 11.86
C HIS A 63 14.32 -6.52 12.59
N PRO A 64 14.44 -6.70 13.92
CA PRO A 64 13.65 -7.70 14.66
C PRO A 64 12.12 -7.50 14.59
N VAL A 65 11.68 -6.26 14.37
CA VAL A 65 10.24 -5.95 14.22
C VAL A 65 9.78 -6.08 12.77
N LEU A 66 10.63 -5.80 11.78
CA LEU A 66 10.22 -5.77 10.37
C LEU A 66 10.41 -7.12 9.67
N ALA A 67 11.48 -7.84 9.98
CA ALA A 67 11.78 -9.15 9.39
C ALA A 67 10.56 -10.12 9.38
N PRO A 68 9.78 -10.26 10.46
CA PRO A 68 8.65 -11.18 10.48
C PRO A 68 7.50 -10.85 9.52
N ILE A 69 7.43 -9.61 9.03
CA ILE A 69 6.38 -9.15 8.10
C ILE A 69 6.90 -8.81 6.70
N ALA A 70 8.21 -8.96 6.46
CA ALA A 70 8.83 -8.72 5.16
C ALA A 70 8.59 -9.91 4.21
N PHE A 71 7.38 -10.04 3.71
CA PHE A 71 6.97 -11.06 2.76
C PHE A 71 7.22 -10.57 1.32
N GLU A 72 8.22 -11.12 0.63
CA GLU A 72 8.58 -10.76 -0.76
C GLU A 72 7.40 -10.94 -1.75
N GLN A 73 6.47 -11.89 -1.46
CA GLN A 73 5.26 -12.08 -2.26
C GLN A 73 4.34 -10.85 -2.30
N LEU A 74 4.55 -9.89 -1.40
CA LEU A 74 3.80 -8.65 -1.35
C LEU A 74 4.40 -7.54 -2.22
N ASP A 75 5.65 -7.66 -2.66
CA ASP A 75 6.34 -6.62 -3.42
C ASP A 75 5.57 -6.26 -4.69
N ARG A 76 5.41 -4.97 -4.94
CA ARG A 76 4.57 -4.42 -6.02
C ARG A 76 5.35 -3.65 -7.08
N VAL A 77 6.62 -3.32 -6.83
CA VAL A 77 7.40 -2.49 -7.75
C VAL A 77 7.43 -3.08 -9.15
N THR A 78 7.74 -4.39 -9.31
CA THR A 78 7.76 -5.04 -10.62
C THR A 78 6.40 -4.96 -11.33
N ALA A 79 5.30 -5.21 -10.62
CA ALA A 79 3.96 -5.13 -11.18
C ALA A 79 3.60 -3.68 -11.58
N LEU A 80 4.03 -2.69 -10.79
CA LEU A 80 3.84 -1.27 -11.12
C LEU A 80 4.68 -0.83 -12.32
N GLU A 81 5.89 -1.36 -12.49
CA GLU A 81 6.72 -1.13 -13.70
C GLU A 81 6.04 -1.65 -14.97
N GLU A 82 5.42 -2.83 -14.90
CA GLU A 82 4.64 -3.40 -16.00
C GLU A 82 3.43 -2.52 -16.35
N ASP A 83 2.70 -2.07 -15.32
CA ASP A 83 1.57 -1.18 -15.49
C ASP A 83 1.98 0.18 -16.08
N LEU A 84 3.09 0.75 -15.61
CA LEU A 84 3.64 2.01 -16.14
C LEU A 84 4.09 1.85 -17.59
N ALA A 85 4.75 0.75 -17.94
CA ALA A 85 5.13 0.46 -19.31
C ALA A 85 3.91 0.34 -20.24
N PHE A 86 2.79 -0.23 -19.75
CA PHE A 86 1.52 -0.28 -20.48
C PHE A 86 0.93 1.12 -20.73
N TYR A 87 0.94 2.01 -19.72
CA TYR A 87 0.32 3.34 -19.82
C TYR A 87 1.19 4.39 -20.51
N PHE A 88 2.51 4.32 -20.38
CA PHE A 88 3.45 5.34 -20.83
C PHE A 88 4.43 4.84 -21.89
N GLY A 89 4.45 3.52 -22.17
CA GLY A 89 5.42 2.91 -23.08
C GLY A 89 6.77 2.62 -22.42
N PRO A 90 7.77 2.13 -23.20
CA PRO A 90 9.05 1.64 -22.67
C PRO A 90 9.89 2.72 -21.95
N GLU A 91 9.70 3.98 -22.31
CA GLU A 91 10.43 5.12 -21.72
C GLU A 91 9.66 5.77 -20.57
N TRP A 92 8.78 5.03 -19.89
CA TRP A 92 7.89 5.53 -18.86
C TRP A 92 8.61 6.26 -17.71
N ARG A 93 9.81 5.82 -17.34
CA ARG A 93 10.59 6.46 -16.25
C ARG A 93 10.91 7.93 -16.53
N GLN A 94 11.01 8.34 -17.79
CA GLN A 94 11.26 9.72 -18.20
C GLN A 94 9.97 10.56 -18.25
N GLN A 95 8.81 9.95 -18.14
CA GLN A 95 7.50 10.58 -18.34
C GLN A 95 6.70 10.73 -17.05
N ILE A 96 7.16 10.14 -15.94
CA ILE A 96 6.47 10.20 -14.65
C ILE A 96 7.22 11.09 -13.67
N GLU A 97 6.44 11.76 -12.85
CA GLU A 97 6.91 12.53 -11.70
C GLU A 97 5.99 12.24 -10.52
N ALA A 98 6.57 12.14 -9.30
CA ALA A 98 5.80 12.00 -8.10
C ALA A 98 4.97 13.27 -7.84
N SER A 99 3.70 13.11 -7.55
CA SER A 99 2.88 14.23 -7.07
C SER A 99 3.44 14.80 -5.76
N PRO A 100 3.07 16.04 -5.39
CA PRO A 100 3.45 16.59 -4.08
C PRO A 100 3.06 15.69 -2.90
N ALA A 101 1.89 15.01 -3.00
CA ALA A 101 1.43 14.09 -1.98
C ALA A 101 2.29 12.82 -1.92
N ALA A 102 2.63 12.23 -3.06
CA ALA A 102 3.53 11.08 -3.13
C ALA A 102 4.93 11.44 -2.63
N THR A 103 5.46 12.61 -3.01
CA THR A 103 6.75 13.12 -2.53
C THR A 103 6.77 13.25 -1.00
N GLU A 104 5.72 13.84 -0.41
CA GLU A 104 5.59 13.98 1.05
C GLU A 104 5.54 12.59 1.73
N TYR A 105 4.79 11.65 1.13
CA TYR A 105 4.66 10.31 1.69
C TYR A 105 5.97 9.49 1.59
N VAL A 106 6.66 9.56 0.46
CA VAL A 106 7.99 8.96 0.28
C VAL A 106 8.99 9.52 1.31
N ALA A 107 9.01 10.85 1.48
CA ALA A 107 9.87 11.49 2.48
C ALA A 107 9.56 10.97 3.90
N ARG A 108 8.27 10.77 4.23
CA ARG A 108 7.86 10.22 5.53
C ARG A 108 8.27 8.76 5.71
N ILE A 109 8.13 7.91 4.70
CA ILE A 109 8.60 6.52 4.74
C ILE A 109 10.11 6.49 5.05
N ARG A 110 10.90 7.27 4.34
CA ARG A 110 12.35 7.33 4.53
C ARG A 110 12.75 7.91 5.88
N GLU A 111 12.04 8.93 6.36
CA GLU A 111 12.24 9.51 7.69
C GLU A 111 12.02 8.47 8.80
N VAL A 112 10.88 7.77 8.79
CA VAL A 112 10.59 6.77 9.83
C VAL A 112 11.53 5.59 9.74
N ALA A 113 11.94 5.17 8.56
CA ALA A 113 12.91 4.11 8.37
C ALA A 113 14.29 4.42 8.99
N GLN A 114 14.64 5.70 9.09
CA GLN A 114 15.90 6.16 9.69
C GLN A 114 15.79 6.42 11.20
N THR A 115 14.65 6.91 11.66
CA THR A 115 14.49 7.42 13.04
C THR A 115 13.77 6.46 13.97
N SER A 116 12.79 5.72 13.46
CA SER A 116 11.94 4.79 14.22
C SER A 116 11.39 3.71 13.29
N PRO A 117 12.24 2.75 12.87
CA PRO A 117 11.88 1.75 11.85
C PRO A 117 10.61 0.96 12.16
N GLU A 118 10.27 0.78 13.44
CA GLU A 118 9.04 0.10 13.88
C GLU A 118 7.78 0.75 13.34
N LEU A 119 7.81 2.06 13.05
CA LEU A 119 6.66 2.78 12.49
C LEU A 119 6.33 2.34 11.05
N LEU A 120 7.30 1.74 10.33
CA LEU A 120 7.02 1.14 9.02
C LEU A 120 5.96 0.03 9.08
N VAL A 121 5.78 -0.64 10.22
CA VAL A 121 4.70 -1.63 10.42
C VAL A 121 3.33 -1.03 10.09
N GLY A 122 3.05 0.20 10.52
CA GLY A 122 1.79 0.88 10.23
C GLY A 122 1.60 1.19 8.74
N HIS A 123 2.66 1.65 8.06
CA HIS A 123 2.67 1.90 6.62
C HIS A 123 2.50 0.60 5.83
N HIS A 124 3.26 -0.43 6.18
CA HIS A 124 3.20 -1.75 5.58
C HIS A 124 1.81 -2.39 5.71
N TYR A 125 1.23 -2.36 6.91
CA TYR A 125 -0.13 -2.82 7.16
C TYR A 125 -1.14 -2.11 6.27
N THR A 126 -1.09 -0.78 6.24
CA THR A 126 -2.07 0.05 5.53
C THR A 126 -2.02 -0.20 4.03
N ARG A 127 -0.82 -0.33 3.45
CA ARG A 127 -0.65 -0.59 2.02
C ARG A 127 -1.00 -2.03 1.69
N TYR A 128 -0.19 -2.98 2.08
CA TYR A 128 -0.27 -4.35 1.57
C TYR A 128 -1.54 -5.11 2.00
N LEU A 129 -1.99 -4.94 3.26
CA LEU A 129 -3.23 -5.59 3.66
C LEU A 129 -4.47 -4.90 3.07
N GLY A 130 -4.35 -3.59 2.78
CA GLY A 130 -5.34 -2.85 2.00
C GLY A 130 -5.47 -3.39 0.58
N ASP A 131 -4.35 -3.59 -0.11
CA ASP A 131 -4.30 -4.11 -1.48
C ASP A 131 -4.86 -5.53 -1.56
N LEU A 132 -4.46 -6.42 -0.66
CA LEU A 132 -4.99 -7.79 -0.56
C LEU A 132 -6.48 -7.84 -0.18
N SER A 133 -7.03 -6.80 0.42
CA SER A 133 -8.42 -6.81 0.90
C SER A 133 -9.38 -6.07 -0.01
N GLY A 134 -8.98 -4.88 -0.48
CA GLY A 134 -9.77 -4.01 -1.34
C GLY A 134 -9.36 -4.05 -2.82
N GLY A 135 -8.12 -4.48 -3.09
CA GLY A 135 -7.53 -4.42 -4.42
C GLY A 135 -8.34 -5.12 -5.51
N GLN A 136 -8.90 -6.31 -5.23
CA GLN A 136 -9.71 -7.02 -6.20
C GLN A 136 -11.01 -6.27 -6.55
N ILE A 137 -11.59 -5.56 -5.59
CA ILE A 137 -12.76 -4.71 -5.83
C ILE A 137 -12.35 -3.53 -6.72
N LEU A 138 -11.25 -2.87 -6.39
CA LEU A 138 -10.73 -1.74 -7.15
C LEU A 138 -10.32 -2.15 -8.58
N LYS A 139 -9.67 -3.31 -8.73
CA LYS A 139 -9.35 -3.90 -10.05
C LYS A 139 -10.59 -4.04 -10.91
N ASN A 140 -11.64 -4.69 -10.38
CA ASN A 140 -12.88 -4.90 -11.11
C ASN A 140 -13.57 -3.57 -11.50
N ILE A 141 -13.52 -2.57 -10.63
CA ILE A 141 -14.05 -1.23 -10.93
C ILE A 141 -13.24 -0.58 -12.06
N ALA A 142 -11.91 -0.61 -11.96
CA ALA A 142 -11.01 -0.05 -12.97
C ALA A 142 -11.20 -0.72 -14.34
N GLN A 143 -11.25 -2.06 -14.38
CA GLN A 143 -11.51 -2.82 -15.61
C GLN A 143 -12.79 -2.36 -16.30
N LYS A 144 -13.89 -2.26 -15.56
CA LYS A 144 -15.18 -1.84 -16.09
C LYS A 144 -15.17 -0.37 -16.55
N ALA A 145 -14.65 0.53 -15.70
CA ALA A 145 -14.65 1.96 -15.99
C ALA A 145 -13.79 2.32 -17.22
N MET A 146 -12.66 1.62 -17.40
CA MET A 146 -11.73 1.87 -18.50
C MET A 146 -11.97 0.97 -19.73
N ASN A 147 -13.00 0.10 -19.71
CA ASN A 147 -13.24 -0.90 -20.75
C ASN A 147 -11.99 -1.76 -21.03
N ASN A 148 -11.30 -2.19 -19.98
CA ASN A 148 -10.11 -3.01 -20.06
C ASN A 148 -10.45 -4.47 -19.69
N PRO A 149 -10.58 -5.39 -20.65
CA PRO A 149 -10.97 -6.77 -20.37
C PRO A 149 -9.82 -7.66 -19.88
N THR A 150 -8.59 -7.16 -19.90
CA THR A 150 -7.37 -7.87 -19.47
C THR A 150 -6.85 -7.33 -18.15
N ASP A 151 -5.77 -7.92 -17.66
CA ASP A 151 -5.05 -7.41 -16.50
C ASP A 151 -3.96 -6.38 -16.86
N ASP A 152 -3.76 -6.11 -18.15
CA ASP A 152 -2.78 -5.12 -18.63
C ASP A 152 -3.05 -3.75 -18.00
N GLY A 153 -2.04 -3.18 -17.37
CA GLY A 153 -2.14 -1.93 -16.63
C GLY A 153 -2.85 -2.06 -15.27
N LEU A 154 -3.08 -3.28 -14.78
CA LEU A 154 -3.73 -3.60 -13.49
C LEU A 154 -2.99 -4.70 -12.71
N HIS A 155 -1.73 -5.00 -13.10
CA HIS A 155 -0.89 -6.01 -12.46
C HIS A 155 -0.62 -5.68 -10.98
N PHE A 156 -0.65 -4.39 -10.62
CA PHE A 156 -0.57 -3.94 -9.23
C PHE A 156 -1.51 -4.70 -8.29
N TYR A 157 -2.73 -5.04 -8.75
CA TYR A 157 -3.72 -5.76 -7.94
C TYR A 157 -3.57 -7.29 -7.99
N VAL A 158 -2.62 -7.82 -8.75
CA VAL A 158 -2.43 -9.26 -8.93
C VAL A 158 -1.24 -9.73 -8.10
N PHE A 159 -1.45 -10.75 -7.28
CA PHE A 159 -0.44 -11.36 -6.42
C PHE A 159 -0.20 -12.81 -6.86
N PRO A 160 0.62 -13.05 -7.90
CA PRO A 160 0.74 -14.37 -8.53
C PRO A 160 1.33 -15.44 -7.61
N GLU A 161 2.12 -15.03 -6.62
CA GLU A 161 2.74 -15.94 -5.65
C GLU A 161 1.83 -16.25 -4.44
N ILE A 162 0.65 -15.63 -4.36
CA ILE A 162 -0.31 -15.83 -3.28
C ILE A 162 -1.51 -16.63 -3.80
N ALA A 163 -1.42 -17.96 -3.71
CA ALA A 163 -2.48 -18.85 -4.19
C ALA A 163 -3.79 -18.75 -3.38
N ASP A 164 -3.71 -18.46 -2.09
CA ASP A 164 -4.87 -18.26 -1.19
C ASP A 164 -4.69 -16.97 -0.39
N GLU A 165 -5.28 -15.89 -0.89
CA GLU A 165 -5.22 -14.59 -0.22
C GLU A 165 -5.84 -14.61 1.19
N LYS A 166 -6.85 -15.44 1.45
CA LYS A 166 -7.48 -15.52 2.77
C LYS A 166 -6.54 -16.18 3.78
N ALA A 167 -5.91 -17.27 3.39
CA ALA A 167 -4.91 -17.95 4.21
C ALA A 167 -3.70 -17.03 4.43
N PHE A 168 -3.21 -16.37 3.39
CA PHE A 168 -2.10 -15.44 3.49
C PHE A 168 -2.40 -14.26 4.43
N LYS A 169 -3.57 -13.64 4.33
CA LYS A 169 -4.00 -12.58 5.27
C LYS A 169 -4.05 -13.06 6.72
N THR A 170 -4.36 -14.32 6.96
CA THR A 170 -4.33 -14.90 8.31
C THR A 170 -2.89 -15.04 8.80
N THR A 171 -1.99 -15.58 7.96
CA THR A 171 -0.56 -15.69 8.25
C THR A 171 0.05 -14.31 8.55
N TYR A 172 -0.22 -13.33 7.70
CA TYR A 172 0.25 -11.95 7.86
C TYR A 172 -0.20 -11.35 9.20
N ARG A 173 -1.48 -11.48 9.56
CA ARG A 173 -1.99 -10.98 10.84
C ARG A 173 -1.36 -11.70 12.03
N SER A 174 -1.16 -13.02 11.93
CA SER A 174 -0.48 -13.78 12.98
C SER A 174 0.97 -13.34 13.16
N ALA A 175 1.68 -13.05 12.07
CA ALA A 175 3.04 -12.50 12.14
C ALA A 175 3.05 -11.12 12.82
N MET A 176 2.10 -10.24 12.47
CA MET A 176 1.96 -8.93 13.13
C MET A 176 1.65 -9.05 14.62
N ASP A 177 0.77 -9.96 15.00
CA ASP A 177 0.38 -10.17 16.41
C ASP A 177 1.53 -10.72 17.26
N ALA A 178 2.54 -11.33 16.62
CA ALA A 178 3.74 -11.86 17.25
C ALA A 178 4.91 -10.85 17.32
N LEU A 179 4.77 -9.65 16.74
CA LEU A 179 5.84 -8.64 16.75
C LEU A 179 6.21 -8.22 18.17
N PRO A 180 7.50 -8.02 18.46
CA PRO A 180 7.97 -7.55 19.76
C PRO A 180 7.72 -6.04 19.93
N ILE A 181 6.44 -5.64 19.92
CA ILE A 181 6.00 -4.24 20.02
C ILE A 181 5.25 -4.08 21.34
N ASP A 182 5.63 -3.09 22.13
CA ASP A 182 4.92 -2.73 23.34
C ASP A 182 3.65 -1.90 23.09
N GLN A 183 2.83 -1.73 24.11
CA GLN A 183 1.55 -1.01 23.99
C GLN A 183 1.73 0.47 23.62
N PRO A 184 2.70 1.23 24.13
CA PRO A 184 2.99 2.59 23.68
C PRO A 184 3.30 2.67 22.19
N MET A 185 4.17 1.80 21.67
CA MET A 185 4.49 1.74 20.24
C MET A 185 3.26 1.31 19.41
N ALA A 186 2.50 0.31 19.86
CA ALA A 186 1.27 -0.09 19.19
C ALA A 186 0.30 1.09 19.03
N CYS A 187 0.13 1.94 20.06
CA CYS A 187 -0.67 3.14 19.97
C CYS A 187 -0.16 4.13 18.90
N LEU A 188 1.14 4.29 18.77
CA LEU A 188 1.74 5.16 17.75
C LEU A 188 1.44 4.66 16.34
N LEU A 189 1.44 3.35 16.10
CA LEU A 189 1.22 2.76 14.78
C LEU A 189 -0.14 3.10 14.18
N TYR A 190 -1.22 3.19 14.96
CA TYR A 190 -2.54 3.54 14.44
C TYR A 190 -2.90 5.02 14.60
N THR A 191 -2.11 5.78 15.34
CA THR A 191 -2.21 7.24 15.41
C THR A 191 -1.26 7.93 14.44
N SER A 192 -0.21 7.21 13.97
CA SER A 192 0.86 7.72 13.13
C SER A 192 0.49 7.93 11.65
N PRO A 193 -0.44 7.18 11.01
CA PRO A 193 -0.91 7.63 9.71
C PRO A 193 -1.60 8.98 9.90
N SER A 194 -0.87 10.04 9.63
CA SER A 194 -1.44 11.37 9.55
C SER A 194 -2.60 11.34 8.53
N PRO A 195 -3.66 12.13 8.71
CA PRO A 195 -4.65 12.35 7.65
C PRO A 195 -4.02 12.78 6.32
N ARG A 196 -2.76 13.22 6.33
CA ARG A 196 -1.96 13.54 5.15
C ARG A 196 -1.52 12.29 4.40
N ASP A 197 -1.26 11.17 5.09
CA ASP A 197 -0.86 9.90 4.50
C ASP A 197 -2.00 9.21 3.72
N CYS A 198 -3.22 9.68 3.88
CA CYS A 198 -4.43 9.19 3.19
C CYS A 198 -4.83 10.03 1.98
N ARG A 199 -4.01 10.98 1.54
CA ARG A 199 -4.32 11.91 0.44
C ARG A 199 -3.84 11.49 -0.94
N LEU A 200 -3.37 10.23 -1.09
CA LEU A 200 -3.09 9.66 -2.41
C LEU A 200 -4.36 9.39 -3.19
#